data_90cb39e58c8cf058d65350826e5352f9
#
_entry.id   90cb39e58c8cf058d65350826e5352f9
#
_cell.length_a   1.000
_cell.length_b   1.000
_cell.length_c   1.000
_cell.angle_alpha   90.00
_cell.angle_beta   90.00
_cell.angle_gamma   90.00
#
_symmetry.space_group_name_H-M   'P 1'
#
loop_
_entity.id
_entity.type
_entity.pdbx_description
1 polymer ?
#
loop_
_entity_poly.entity_id
_entity_poly.type
_entity_poly.pdbx_seq_one_letter_code
_entity_poly.pdbx_strand_id
1 'polypeptide(L)'
;MAIKSILSMNAFDQANFDSLPEDVKPETKRRLDVFGSASVLFFQEPIEVVKGEGCYLIDAKGTKYLDCYNNVACIGHGHPRVAEYVGKQLAIVNTHTRYLNKVVDDYAEKLLATFPKPLDKIAMTCTGSESNDLALRSAFYYTGGKGVIVTSGAYHGNSYLTTFVSPSSTNGKITCDFVKTVPAPDTYRIPKDQLADKFASDVEKAIEDLEASGIKFAALLIDDIFSSDGVFSDPEGFIKKAVDVVHKHGGVYIADEVQPGFGRTGKMWGFQRHGVIPDIVTMGKPMGNGYPMSAMVTRNEIIDALKQTGYFNTFGGT
;
A
#
# COMPACT_ATOMS: atom_id res chain seq x y z
N MET A 1 -17.30 21.78 3.10
CA MET A 1 -15.86 22.11 3.03
C MET A 1 -15.19 21.02 2.23
N ALA A 2 -14.42 21.34 1.19
CA ALA A 2 -13.64 20.33 0.49
C ALA A 2 -12.62 19.73 1.48
N ILE A 3 -12.61 18.40 1.60
CA ILE A 3 -11.62 17.68 2.42
C ILE A 3 -10.26 17.98 1.77
N LYS A 4 -9.41 18.74 2.45
CA LYS A 4 -8.02 18.91 1.98
C LYS A 4 -7.34 17.55 2.08
N SER A 5 -6.72 17.10 0.99
CA SER A 5 -5.87 15.91 1.01
C SER A 5 -4.82 16.03 2.12
N ILE A 6 -4.55 14.95 2.84
CA ILE A 6 -3.46 14.89 3.84
C ILE A 6 -2.14 15.38 3.22
N LEU A 7 -1.89 15.03 1.96
CA LEU A 7 -0.71 15.49 1.22
C LEU A 7 -0.65 17.01 1.06
N SER A 8 -1.80 17.70 1.00
CA SER A 8 -1.84 19.17 0.82
C SER A 8 -1.72 19.97 2.12
N MET A 9 -1.89 19.34 3.29
CA MET A 9 -1.87 20.09 4.56
C MET A 9 -0.47 20.56 4.96
N ASN A 10 0.56 19.76 4.67
CA ASN A 10 1.95 20.08 4.98
C ASN A 10 2.80 20.32 3.73
N ALA A 11 2.20 20.29 2.54
CA ALA A 11 2.92 20.51 1.30
C ALA A 11 3.46 21.95 1.22
N PHE A 12 4.64 22.08 0.64
CA PHE A 12 5.16 23.39 0.28
C PHE A 12 4.23 24.06 -0.74
N ASP A 13 3.83 25.28 -0.45
CA ASP A 13 3.09 26.13 -1.39
C ASP A 13 4.07 27.02 -2.15
N GLN A 14 4.10 26.89 -3.48
CA GLN A 14 4.98 27.68 -4.34
C GLN A 14 4.73 29.20 -4.21
N ALA A 15 3.52 29.62 -3.80
CA ALA A 15 3.24 31.03 -3.49
C ALA A 15 4.09 31.58 -2.34
N ASN A 16 4.64 30.70 -1.48
CA ASN A 16 5.50 31.06 -0.36
C ASN A 16 7.00 30.97 -0.69
N PHE A 17 7.37 30.79 -1.97
CA PHE A 17 8.78 30.59 -2.36
C PHE A 17 9.69 31.73 -1.89
N ASP A 18 9.27 32.97 -2.03
CA ASP A 18 10.07 34.15 -1.66
C ASP A 18 10.30 34.28 -0.14
N SER A 19 9.46 33.64 0.66
CA SER A 19 9.57 33.64 2.12
C SER A 19 10.51 32.54 2.65
N LEU A 20 11.01 31.64 1.80
CA LEU A 20 11.95 30.60 2.21
C LEU A 20 13.29 31.20 2.66
N PRO A 21 14.01 30.52 3.58
CA PRO A 21 15.40 30.82 3.88
C PRO A 21 16.28 30.82 2.61
N GLU A 22 17.23 31.76 2.53
CA GLU A 22 18.06 31.95 1.32
C GLU A 22 18.87 30.70 0.95
N ASP A 23 19.24 29.90 1.91
CA ASP A 23 19.98 28.66 1.72
C ASP A 23 19.13 27.48 1.21
N VAL A 24 17.80 27.52 1.41
CA VAL A 24 16.87 26.50 0.95
C VAL A 24 16.35 26.79 -0.48
N LYS A 25 16.28 28.08 -0.87
CA LYS A 25 15.77 28.53 -2.17
C LYS A 25 16.42 27.88 -3.39
N PRO A 26 17.74 27.80 -3.50
CA PRO A 26 18.40 27.30 -4.72
C PRO A 26 17.98 25.86 -5.05
N GLU A 27 18.01 24.94 -4.07
CA GLU A 27 17.67 23.54 -4.30
C GLU A 27 16.17 23.33 -4.45
N THR A 28 15.35 24.11 -3.73
CA THR A 28 13.89 24.12 -3.93
C THR A 28 13.54 24.56 -5.35
N LYS A 29 14.15 25.65 -5.85
CA LYS A 29 13.94 26.12 -7.21
C LYS A 29 14.34 25.06 -8.23
N ARG A 30 15.54 24.48 -8.08
CA ARG A 30 16.04 23.42 -8.95
C ARG A 30 15.08 22.23 -9.00
N ARG A 31 14.55 21.84 -7.85
CA ARG A 31 13.56 20.75 -7.75
C ARG A 31 12.30 21.07 -8.54
N LEU A 32 11.77 22.28 -8.39
CA LEU A 32 10.58 22.71 -9.09
C LEU A 32 10.81 22.83 -10.61
N ASP A 33 11.95 23.35 -11.02
CA ASP A 33 12.31 23.49 -12.44
C ASP A 33 12.41 22.14 -13.14
N VAL A 34 12.97 21.11 -12.46
CA VAL A 34 13.21 19.78 -13.05
C VAL A 34 11.99 18.87 -12.97
N PHE A 35 11.30 18.84 -11.83
CA PHE A 35 10.19 17.92 -11.58
C PHE A 35 8.82 18.53 -11.78
N GLY A 36 8.74 19.86 -11.93
CA GLY A 36 7.49 20.59 -12.10
C GLY A 36 6.61 20.61 -10.84
N SER A 37 5.43 21.20 -10.98
CA SER A 37 4.46 21.38 -9.89
C SER A 37 3.77 20.10 -9.43
N ALA A 38 3.87 19.01 -10.20
CA ALA A 38 3.30 17.72 -9.84
C ALA A 38 4.12 17.00 -8.76
N SER A 39 5.40 17.37 -8.57
CA SER A 39 6.26 16.82 -7.53
C SER A 39 6.08 17.60 -6.23
N VAL A 40 5.25 17.08 -5.33
CA VAL A 40 4.96 17.72 -4.04
C VAL A 40 6.18 17.63 -3.12
N LEU A 41 6.65 18.77 -2.60
CA LEU A 41 7.55 18.84 -1.46
C LEU A 41 6.72 18.82 -0.18
N PHE A 42 7.08 17.98 0.78
CA PHE A 42 6.16 17.60 1.86
C PHE A 42 6.06 18.64 2.99
N PHE A 43 7.11 19.37 3.28
CA PHE A 43 7.12 20.36 4.37
C PHE A 43 6.96 21.78 3.83
N GLN A 44 6.31 22.67 4.60
CA GLN A 44 6.16 24.09 4.24
C GLN A 44 7.52 24.76 4.01
N GLU A 45 8.52 24.39 4.82
CA GLU A 45 9.93 24.67 4.54
C GLU A 45 10.58 23.35 4.11
N PRO A 46 10.94 23.19 2.82
CA PRO A 46 11.55 21.96 2.31
C PRO A 46 12.87 21.63 3.02
N ILE A 47 13.08 20.35 3.30
CA ILE A 47 14.27 19.86 3.99
C ILE A 47 15.16 19.15 2.97
N GLU A 48 16.42 19.57 2.84
CA GLU A 48 17.43 18.86 2.06
C GLU A 48 18.04 17.74 2.91
N VAL A 49 17.51 16.52 2.76
CA VAL A 49 18.00 15.34 3.47
C VAL A 49 19.26 14.81 2.79
N VAL A 50 20.38 14.78 3.51
CA VAL A 50 21.68 14.29 3.01
C VAL A 50 22.10 12.95 3.64
N LYS A 51 21.54 12.58 4.78
CA LYS A 51 21.85 11.33 5.49
C LYS A 51 20.64 10.83 6.28
N GLY A 52 20.54 9.51 6.39
CA GLY A 52 19.65 8.86 7.37
C GLY A 52 20.45 7.90 8.24
N GLU A 53 20.16 7.83 9.55
CA GLU A 53 20.85 6.98 10.50
C GLU A 53 19.88 6.49 11.59
N GLY A 54 19.57 5.21 11.59
CA GLY A 54 18.61 4.64 12.52
C GLY A 54 17.23 5.30 12.38
N CYS A 55 16.74 5.96 13.42
CA CYS A 55 15.46 6.67 13.40
C CYS A 55 15.60 8.17 13.08
N TYR A 56 16.74 8.63 12.61
CA TYR A 56 16.98 10.05 12.31
C TYR A 56 17.24 10.31 10.85
N LEU A 57 16.69 11.43 10.37
CA LEU A 57 17.10 12.11 9.14
C LEU A 57 18.03 13.28 9.49
N ILE A 58 18.99 13.56 8.62
CA ILE A 58 19.98 14.63 8.82
C ILE A 58 19.98 15.49 7.57
N ASP A 59 19.80 16.80 7.76
CA ASP A 59 19.83 17.79 6.68
C ASP A 59 21.24 18.23 6.33
N ALA A 60 21.36 19.05 5.27
CA ALA A 60 22.61 19.62 4.82
C ALA A 60 23.32 20.52 5.85
N LYS A 61 22.59 21.03 6.85
CA LYS A 61 23.14 21.83 7.96
C LYS A 61 23.60 20.96 9.13
N GLY A 62 23.38 19.65 9.09
CA GLY A 62 23.65 18.72 10.17
C GLY A 62 22.56 18.63 11.23
N THR A 63 21.41 19.25 11.03
CA THR A 63 20.27 19.16 11.94
C THR A 63 19.71 17.74 11.90
N LYS A 64 19.49 17.16 13.08
CA LYS A 64 18.90 15.83 13.23
C LYS A 64 17.40 15.93 13.50
N TYR A 65 16.60 15.26 12.67
CA TYR A 65 15.17 15.14 12.83
C TYR A 65 14.82 13.71 13.23
N LEU A 66 14.10 13.54 14.34
CA LEU A 66 13.49 12.24 14.64
C LEU A 66 12.41 11.95 13.60
N ASP A 67 12.59 10.88 12.86
CA ASP A 67 11.66 10.51 11.78
C ASP A 67 10.42 9.80 12.36
N CYS A 68 9.35 10.54 12.53
CA CYS A 68 8.04 10.04 12.94
C CYS A 68 7.07 9.89 11.75
N TYR A 69 7.57 10.05 10.52
CA TYR A 69 6.72 10.04 9.32
C TYR A 69 6.98 8.84 8.40
N ASN A 70 8.27 8.54 8.11
CA ASN A 70 8.59 7.51 7.13
C ASN A 70 8.19 6.10 7.63
N ASN A 71 7.45 5.39 6.78
CA ASN A 71 7.01 4.01 7.00
C ASN A 71 7.72 3.00 6.09
N VAL A 72 8.83 3.40 5.47
CA VAL A 72 9.64 2.60 4.54
C VAL A 72 10.79 1.91 5.27
N ALA A 73 11.62 2.67 6.00
CA ALA A 73 12.82 2.17 6.66
C ALA A 73 12.50 1.57 8.05
N CYS A 74 11.78 0.44 8.09
CA CYS A 74 11.28 -0.14 9.35
C CYS A 74 12.39 -0.69 10.28
N ILE A 75 13.57 -1.01 9.74
CA ILE A 75 14.77 -1.40 10.52
C ILE A 75 15.79 -0.26 10.60
N GLY A 76 15.40 0.95 10.26
CA GLY A 76 16.19 2.17 10.32
C GLY A 76 16.81 2.59 8.98
N HIS A 77 17.06 3.89 8.89
CA HIS A 77 17.74 4.50 7.76
C HIS A 77 19.21 4.07 7.69
N GLY A 78 19.74 3.93 6.47
CA GLY A 78 21.16 3.63 6.26
C GLY A 78 21.61 2.30 6.86
N HIS A 79 20.73 1.31 6.97
CA HIS A 79 21.05 0.05 7.63
C HIS A 79 22.20 -0.69 6.92
N PRO A 80 23.33 -0.95 7.58
CA PRO A 80 24.57 -1.38 6.91
C PRO A 80 24.43 -2.74 6.23
N ARG A 81 23.67 -3.67 6.80
CA ARG A 81 23.44 -4.99 6.19
C ARG A 81 22.65 -4.89 4.88
N VAL A 82 21.68 -3.97 4.76
CA VAL A 82 20.92 -3.78 3.52
C VAL A 82 21.89 -3.32 2.41
N ALA A 83 22.70 -2.30 2.68
CA ALA A 83 23.69 -1.78 1.72
C ALA A 83 24.71 -2.87 1.33
N GLU A 84 25.21 -3.64 2.30
CA GLU A 84 26.18 -4.71 2.07
C GLU A 84 25.61 -5.83 1.16
N TYR A 85 24.44 -6.38 1.51
CA TYR A 85 23.86 -7.51 0.76
C TYR A 85 23.40 -7.10 -0.62
N VAL A 86 22.73 -5.93 -0.75
CA VAL A 86 22.34 -5.41 -2.07
C VAL A 86 23.57 -5.16 -2.94
N GLY A 87 24.60 -4.50 -2.41
CA GLY A 87 25.83 -4.25 -3.16
C GLY A 87 26.56 -5.53 -3.60
N LYS A 88 26.64 -6.55 -2.73
CA LYS A 88 27.20 -7.84 -3.09
C LYS A 88 26.42 -8.52 -4.21
N GLN A 89 25.10 -8.57 -4.11
CA GLN A 89 24.25 -9.25 -5.10
C GLN A 89 24.30 -8.54 -6.45
N LEU A 90 24.29 -7.21 -6.47
CA LEU A 90 24.42 -6.42 -7.70
C LEU A 90 25.73 -6.67 -8.45
N ALA A 91 26.82 -7.02 -7.75
CA ALA A 91 28.10 -7.38 -8.34
C ALA A 91 28.16 -8.81 -8.91
N ILE A 92 27.18 -9.66 -8.60
CA ILE A 92 27.14 -11.06 -9.05
C ILE A 92 26.29 -11.23 -10.30
N VAL A 93 25.03 -10.82 -10.24
CA VAL A 93 24.07 -10.98 -11.34
C VAL A 93 22.90 -10.01 -11.22
N ASN A 94 22.51 -9.46 -12.37
CA ASN A 94 21.34 -8.60 -12.53
C ASN A 94 20.53 -9.15 -13.71
N THR A 95 19.47 -9.89 -13.43
CA THR A 95 18.65 -10.52 -14.46
C THR A 95 17.17 -10.46 -14.10
N HIS A 96 16.31 -10.93 -14.99
CA HIS A 96 14.87 -10.97 -14.78
C HIS A 96 14.42 -12.31 -14.18
N THR A 97 13.15 -12.38 -13.75
CA THR A 97 12.55 -13.50 -13.02
C THR A 97 12.41 -14.83 -13.79
N ARG A 98 12.80 -14.89 -15.07
CA ARG A 98 12.69 -16.11 -15.89
C ARG A 98 13.83 -17.12 -15.70
N TYR A 99 14.82 -16.79 -14.87
CA TYR A 99 15.91 -17.70 -14.51
C TYR A 99 15.71 -18.21 -13.09
N LEU A 100 16.15 -19.44 -12.84
CA LEU A 100 16.21 -19.94 -11.47
C LEU A 100 17.27 -19.17 -10.69
N ASN A 101 16.90 -18.67 -9.53
CA ASN A 101 17.81 -17.94 -8.64
C ASN A 101 17.57 -18.39 -7.19
N LYS A 102 18.52 -19.15 -6.67
CA LYS A 102 18.41 -19.71 -5.32
C LYS A 102 18.19 -18.66 -4.23
N VAL A 103 18.76 -17.46 -4.38
CA VAL A 103 18.60 -16.38 -3.37
C VAL A 103 17.16 -15.91 -3.33
N VAL A 104 16.52 -15.79 -4.49
CA VAL A 104 15.11 -15.40 -4.63
C VAL A 104 14.20 -16.50 -4.06
N ASP A 105 14.47 -17.76 -4.42
CA ASP A 105 13.68 -18.90 -3.98
C ASP A 105 13.78 -19.08 -2.45
N ASP A 106 14.97 -19.03 -1.87
CA ASP A 106 15.20 -19.10 -0.42
C ASP A 106 14.49 -17.97 0.33
N TYR A 107 14.46 -16.77 -0.24
CA TYR A 107 13.72 -15.65 0.33
C TYR A 107 12.21 -15.87 0.26
N ALA A 108 11.70 -16.28 -0.89
CA ALA A 108 10.29 -16.57 -1.10
C ALA A 108 9.78 -17.62 -0.10
N GLU A 109 10.51 -18.72 0.08
CA GLU A 109 10.18 -19.77 1.06
C GLU A 109 10.14 -19.22 2.50
N LYS A 110 11.13 -18.42 2.91
CA LYS A 110 11.17 -17.80 4.23
C LYS A 110 10.02 -16.84 4.46
N LEU A 111 9.69 -16.04 3.44
CA LEU A 111 8.58 -15.11 3.53
C LEU A 111 7.24 -15.85 3.62
N LEU A 112 7.02 -16.85 2.75
CA LEU A 112 5.80 -17.66 2.74
C LEU A 112 5.60 -18.42 4.05
N ALA A 113 6.66 -18.83 4.73
CA ALA A 113 6.58 -19.47 6.04
C ALA A 113 5.99 -18.57 7.15
N THR A 114 5.89 -17.26 6.92
CA THR A 114 5.26 -16.31 7.86
C THR A 114 3.74 -16.19 7.68
N PHE A 115 3.18 -16.79 6.62
CA PHE A 115 1.77 -16.74 6.31
C PHE A 115 1.03 -18.00 6.77
N PRO A 116 -0.24 -17.87 7.19
CA PRO A 116 -1.10 -19.03 7.41
C PRO A 116 -1.49 -19.68 6.07
N LYS A 117 -1.73 -21.00 6.09
CA LYS A 117 -2.36 -21.66 4.94
C LYS A 117 -3.78 -21.10 4.71
N PRO A 118 -4.24 -20.95 3.46
CA PRO A 118 -3.63 -21.46 2.21
C PRO A 118 -2.72 -20.47 1.45
N LEU A 119 -2.28 -19.38 2.08
CA LEU A 119 -1.42 -18.37 1.47
C LEU A 119 0.01 -18.92 1.25
N ASP A 120 0.26 -19.55 0.11
CA ASP A 120 1.51 -20.26 -0.17
C ASP A 120 2.10 -20.04 -1.57
N LYS A 121 1.59 -19.05 -2.29
CA LYS A 121 2.10 -18.63 -3.60
C LYS A 121 2.46 -17.16 -3.57
N ILE A 122 3.53 -16.80 -4.27
CA ILE A 122 4.05 -15.43 -4.31
C ILE A 122 4.34 -14.98 -5.74
N ALA A 123 4.05 -13.72 -6.01
CA ALA A 123 4.52 -13.00 -7.19
C ALA A 123 5.26 -11.74 -6.74
N MET A 124 6.54 -11.63 -7.12
CA MET A 124 7.38 -10.48 -6.78
C MET A 124 7.11 -9.31 -7.72
N THR A 125 7.13 -8.10 -7.18
CA THR A 125 7.01 -6.82 -7.90
C THR A 125 7.97 -5.80 -7.31
N CYS A 126 8.00 -4.56 -7.81
CA CYS A 126 8.92 -3.52 -7.34
C CYS A 126 8.26 -2.47 -6.44
N THR A 127 6.94 -2.29 -6.56
CA THR A 127 6.20 -1.27 -5.81
C THR A 127 4.88 -1.80 -5.28
N GLY A 128 4.39 -1.23 -4.17
CA GLY A 128 3.06 -1.55 -3.66
C GLY A 128 1.95 -1.27 -4.68
N SER A 129 2.13 -0.26 -5.56
CA SER A 129 1.20 0.01 -6.65
C SER A 129 1.11 -1.13 -7.65
N GLU A 130 2.25 -1.71 -8.07
CA GLU A 130 2.27 -2.90 -8.93
C GLU A 130 1.65 -4.12 -8.23
N SER A 131 1.96 -4.29 -6.95
CA SER A 131 1.43 -5.39 -6.16
C SER A 131 -0.11 -5.33 -6.05
N ASN A 132 -0.66 -4.15 -5.75
CA ASN A 132 -2.11 -3.93 -5.71
C ASN A 132 -2.76 -4.03 -7.09
N ASP A 133 -2.13 -3.53 -8.14
CA ASP A 133 -2.60 -3.70 -9.52
C ASP A 133 -2.70 -5.18 -9.89
N LEU A 134 -1.66 -5.95 -9.56
CA LEU A 134 -1.62 -7.38 -9.80
C LEU A 134 -2.68 -8.13 -8.99
N ALA A 135 -2.89 -7.74 -7.73
CA ALA A 135 -3.92 -8.32 -6.85
C ALA A 135 -5.32 -8.09 -7.41
N LEU A 136 -5.63 -6.86 -7.85
CA LEU A 136 -6.92 -6.53 -8.46
C LEU A 136 -7.14 -7.33 -9.76
N ARG A 137 -6.14 -7.41 -10.62
CA ARG A 137 -6.20 -8.22 -11.85
C ARG A 137 -6.45 -9.69 -11.53
N SER A 138 -5.74 -10.23 -10.52
CA SER A 138 -5.95 -11.62 -10.07
C SER A 138 -7.37 -11.84 -9.57
N ALA A 139 -7.89 -10.92 -8.78
CA ALA A 139 -9.27 -10.95 -8.29
C ALA A 139 -10.29 -10.92 -9.44
N PHE A 140 -10.09 -10.05 -10.45
CA PHE A 140 -10.98 -9.94 -11.61
C PHE A 140 -11.05 -11.25 -12.41
N TYR A 141 -9.90 -11.85 -12.70
CA TYR A 141 -9.86 -13.11 -13.45
C TYR A 141 -10.39 -14.29 -12.64
N TYR A 142 -10.09 -14.32 -11.34
CA TYR A 142 -10.55 -15.39 -10.44
C TYR A 142 -12.07 -15.37 -10.25
N THR A 143 -12.65 -14.21 -9.97
CA THR A 143 -14.08 -14.07 -9.68
C THR A 143 -14.92 -13.91 -10.95
N GLY A 144 -14.32 -13.51 -12.08
CA GLY A 144 -15.03 -13.08 -13.28
C GLY A 144 -15.81 -11.78 -13.10
N GLY A 145 -15.56 -11.03 -12.02
CA GLY A 145 -16.11 -9.71 -11.72
C GLY A 145 -15.07 -8.60 -11.89
N LYS A 146 -15.51 -7.34 -11.78
CA LYS A 146 -14.63 -6.17 -11.79
C LYS A 146 -14.97 -5.16 -10.68
N GLY A 147 -16.07 -5.35 -9.95
CA GLY A 147 -16.51 -4.44 -8.90
C GLY A 147 -15.56 -4.46 -7.71
N VAL A 148 -15.07 -3.30 -7.28
CA VAL A 148 -14.14 -3.16 -6.15
C VAL A 148 -14.73 -2.22 -5.11
N ILE A 149 -14.59 -2.59 -3.84
CA ILE A 149 -14.93 -1.73 -2.71
C ILE A 149 -13.65 -1.35 -1.98
N VAL A 150 -13.53 -0.06 -1.63
CA VAL A 150 -12.46 0.52 -0.80
C VAL A 150 -13.06 1.52 0.19
N THR A 151 -12.28 1.99 1.15
CA THR A 151 -12.70 3.09 2.02
C THR A 151 -12.57 4.45 1.33
N SER A 152 -13.36 5.42 1.78
CA SER A 152 -13.40 6.77 1.17
C SER A 152 -12.10 7.57 1.30
N GLY A 153 -11.26 7.23 2.27
CA GLY A 153 -9.92 7.80 2.47
C GLY A 153 -8.77 6.91 2.00
N ALA A 154 -9.05 5.80 1.33
CA ALA A 154 -8.05 4.82 0.93
C ALA A 154 -6.97 5.38 0.00
N TYR A 155 -5.76 4.81 0.13
CA TYR A 155 -4.66 4.95 -0.82
C TYR A 155 -3.99 3.60 -1.06
N HIS A 156 -4.05 3.10 -2.28
CA HIS A 156 -3.50 1.80 -2.67
C HIS A 156 -2.48 1.87 -3.82
N GLY A 157 -2.13 3.07 -4.26
CA GLY A 157 -1.08 3.26 -5.26
C GLY A 157 -1.39 4.33 -6.31
N ASN A 158 -0.48 4.43 -7.29
CA ASN A 158 -0.45 5.46 -8.31
C ASN A 158 -0.31 4.89 -9.75
N SER A 159 -0.45 3.58 -9.95
CA SER A 159 -0.65 3.02 -11.29
C SER A 159 -2.08 3.32 -11.77
N TYR A 160 -2.34 3.15 -13.08
CA TYR A 160 -3.65 3.51 -13.65
C TYR A 160 -4.82 2.87 -12.91
N LEU A 161 -4.76 1.56 -12.66
CA LEU A 161 -5.84 0.85 -11.96
C LEU A 161 -5.90 1.23 -10.47
N THR A 162 -4.76 1.32 -9.79
CA THR A 162 -4.73 1.67 -8.36
C THR A 162 -5.13 3.11 -8.08
N THR A 163 -5.04 4.01 -9.07
CA THR A 163 -5.54 5.38 -8.94
C THR A 163 -7.04 5.43 -8.70
N PHE A 164 -7.83 4.55 -9.35
CA PHE A 164 -9.29 4.48 -9.13
C PHE A 164 -9.67 4.01 -7.73
N VAL A 165 -8.84 3.20 -7.10
CA VAL A 165 -9.02 2.68 -5.73
C VAL A 165 -8.27 3.49 -4.68
N SER A 166 -7.79 4.70 -5.04
CA SER A 166 -7.04 5.61 -4.15
C SER A 166 -7.72 6.99 -4.06
N PRO A 167 -8.96 7.07 -3.54
CA PRO A 167 -9.72 8.32 -3.51
C PRO A 167 -9.00 9.46 -2.77
N SER A 168 -8.19 9.16 -1.75
CA SER A 168 -7.44 10.18 -1.01
C SER A 168 -6.42 10.95 -1.86
N SER A 169 -5.78 10.30 -2.83
CA SER A 169 -4.77 10.93 -3.69
C SER A 169 -5.36 11.77 -4.81
N THR A 170 -6.60 11.49 -5.19
CA THR A 170 -7.29 12.14 -6.31
C THR A 170 -8.28 13.20 -5.86
N ASN A 171 -8.42 13.43 -4.55
CA ASN A 171 -9.48 14.25 -3.95
C ASN A 171 -10.89 13.88 -4.47
N GLY A 172 -11.10 12.58 -4.76
CA GLY A 172 -12.35 12.06 -5.31
C GLY A 172 -12.64 12.49 -6.76
N LYS A 173 -11.68 13.08 -7.48
CA LYS A 173 -11.87 13.58 -8.86
C LYS A 173 -11.72 12.51 -9.93
N ILE A 174 -10.97 11.44 -9.64
CA ILE A 174 -10.81 10.32 -10.56
C ILE A 174 -11.72 9.20 -10.07
N THR A 175 -12.79 8.94 -10.80
CA THR A 175 -13.78 7.93 -10.49
C THR A 175 -14.00 6.99 -11.67
N CYS A 176 -14.50 5.81 -11.38
CA CYS A 176 -14.97 4.87 -12.41
C CYS A 176 -16.22 4.13 -11.91
N ASP A 177 -16.92 3.49 -12.82
CA ASP A 177 -18.20 2.82 -12.55
C ASP A 177 -18.06 1.58 -11.67
N PHE A 178 -16.91 0.93 -11.71
CA PHE A 178 -16.66 -0.34 -11.03
C PHE A 178 -16.05 -0.21 -9.62
N VAL A 179 -15.84 1.00 -9.11
CA VAL A 179 -15.35 1.23 -7.74
C VAL A 179 -16.42 1.92 -6.90
N LYS A 180 -16.69 1.36 -5.74
CA LYS A 180 -17.53 1.98 -4.70
C LYS A 180 -16.70 2.23 -3.45
N THR A 181 -17.04 3.32 -2.77
CA THR A 181 -16.38 3.64 -1.49
C THR A 181 -17.34 3.47 -0.34
N VAL A 182 -16.82 2.97 0.78
CA VAL A 182 -17.51 2.93 2.08
C VAL A 182 -16.86 3.90 3.06
N PRO A 183 -17.59 4.40 4.06
CA PRO A 183 -17.01 5.22 5.11
C PRO A 183 -15.87 4.50 5.85
N ALA A 184 -14.85 5.26 6.27
CA ALA A 184 -13.82 4.74 7.17
C ALA A 184 -14.42 4.23 8.49
N PRO A 185 -13.84 3.20 9.12
CA PRO A 185 -14.30 2.68 10.41
C PRO A 185 -13.86 3.61 11.58
N ASP A 186 -14.38 4.82 11.59
CA ASP A 186 -14.00 5.90 12.50
C ASP A 186 -14.53 5.65 13.92
N THR A 187 -13.68 5.09 14.77
CA THR A 187 -14.01 4.79 16.17
C THR A 187 -14.18 6.01 17.07
N TYR A 188 -13.85 7.20 16.58
CA TYR A 188 -14.16 8.45 17.28
C TYR A 188 -15.66 8.80 17.15
N ARG A 189 -16.30 8.43 16.03
CA ARG A 189 -17.69 8.76 15.71
C ARG A 189 -18.64 7.57 15.84
N ILE A 190 -18.13 6.35 15.66
CA ILE A 190 -18.91 5.11 15.69
C ILE A 190 -18.58 4.37 17.00
N PRO A 191 -19.60 4.02 17.83
CA PRO A 191 -19.37 3.19 19.01
C PRO A 191 -18.70 1.85 18.65
N LYS A 192 -17.71 1.45 19.46
CA LYS A 192 -16.88 0.27 19.17
C LYS A 192 -17.69 -1.03 19.04
N ASP A 193 -18.76 -1.16 19.81
CA ASP A 193 -19.69 -2.32 19.80
C ASP A 193 -20.56 -2.37 18.55
N GLN A 194 -20.73 -1.26 17.84
CA GLN A 194 -21.52 -1.17 16.60
C GLN A 194 -20.64 -1.20 15.34
N LEU A 195 -19.32 -1.01 15.48
CA LEU A 195 -18.43 -0.82 14.35
C LEU A 195 -18.41 -1.99 13.38
N ALA A 196 -18.34 -3.23 13.89
CA ALA A 196 -18.28 -4.42 13.07
C ALA A 196 -19.55 -4.59 12.21
N ASP A 197 -20.72 -4.39 12.81
CA ASP A 197 -22.01 -4.49 12.09
C ASP A 197 -22.18 -3.35 11.10
N LYS A 198 -21.82 -2.13 11.48
CA LYS A 198 -21.90 -0.96 10.62
C LYS A 198 -21.00 -1.10 9.40
N PHE A 199 -19.72 -1.48 9.59
CA PHE A 199 -18.79 -1.65 8.49
C PHE A 199 -19.19 -2.78 7.53
N ALA A 200 -19.66 -3.91 8.08
CA ALA A 200 -20.18 -5.01 7.27
C ALA A 200 -21.43 -4.60 6.46
N SER A 201 -22.37 -3.86 7.08
CA SER A 201 -23.56 -3.35 6.39
C SER A 201 -23.22 -2.34 5.28
N ASP A 202 -22.22 -1.47 5.51
CA ASP A 202 -21.76 -0.52 4.48
C ASP A 202 -21.13 -1.25 3.28
N VAL A 203 -20.34 -2.31 3.56
CA VAL A 203 -19.75 -3.15 2.51
C VAL A 203 -20.84 -3.91 1.75
N GLU A 204 -21.81 -4.54 2.44
CA GLU A 204 -22.90 -5.29 1.80
C GLU A 204 -23.73 -4.37 0.89
N LYS A 205 -24.08 -3.20 1.36
CA LYS A 205 -24.80 -2.20 0.55
C LYS A 205 -24.01 -1.76 -0.68
N ALA A 206 -22.70 -1.55 -0.54
CA ALA A 206 -21.87 -1.18 -1.68
C ALA A 206 -21.75 -2.30 -2.72
N ILE A 207 -21.78 -3.58 -2.30
CA ILE A 207 -21.87 -4.72 -3.20
C ILE A 207 -23.20 -4.72 -3.95
N GLU A 208 -24.33 -4.57 -3.22
CA GLU A 208 -25.67 -4.52 -3.82
C GLU A 208 -25.79 -3.38 -4.84
N ASP A 209 -25.23 -2.20 -4.53
CA ASP A 209 -25.22 -1.05 -5.44
C ASP A 209 -24.40 -1.30 -6.73
N LEU A 210 -23.29 -2.07 -6.66
CA LEU A 210 -22.53 -2.52 -7.83
C LEU A 210 -23.35 -3.49 -8.67
N GLU A 211 -23.92 -4.51 -8.05
CA GLU A 211 -24.69 -5.56 -8.71
C GLU A 211 -25.96 -5.00 -9.36
N ALA A 212 -26.66 -4.08 -8.70
CA ALA A 212 -27.80 -3.36 -9.25
C ALA A 212 -27.43 -2.52 -10.49
N SER A 213 -26.16 -2.09 -10.58
CA SER A 213 -25.61 -1.38 -11.76
C SER A 213 -25.13 -2.34 -12.85
N GLY A 214 -25.33 -3.65 -12.71
CA GLY A 214 -24.87 -4.67 -13.65
C GLY A 214 -23.36 -4.98 -13.56
N ILE A 215 -22.70 -4.57 -12.48
CA ILE A 215 -21.28 -4.78 -12.25
C ILE A 215 -21.09 -5.90 -11.24
N LYS A 216 -20.62 -7.06 -11.69
CA LYS A 216 -20.33 -8.18 -10.81
C LYS A 216 -19.22 -7.79 -9.82
N PHE A 217 -19.47 -8.03 -8.53
CA PHE A 217 -18.50 -7.80 -7.47
C PHE A 217 -17.27 -8.72 -7.60
N ALA A 218 -16.09 -8.21 -7.27
CA ALA A 218 -14.83 -8.95 -7.32
C ALA A 218 -14.03 -8.88 -6.02
N ALA A 219 -13.88 -7.70 -5.42
CA ALA A 219 -12.98 -7.55 -4.28
C ALA A 219 -13.36 -6.43 -3.31
N LEU A 220 -13.08 -6.68 -2.02
CA LEU A 220 -12.85 -5.65 -1.01
C LEU A 220 -11.33 -5.50 -0.86
N LEU A 221 -10.80 -4.29 -1.07
CA LEU A 221 -9.40 -3.95 -0.87
C LEU A 221 -9.28 -2.94 0.26
N ILE A 222 -8.63 -3.31 1.34
CA ILE A 222 -8.40 -2.45 2.50
C ILE A 222 -6.98 -2.62 3.07
N ASP A 223 -6.47 -1.55 3.64
CA ASP A 223 -5.33 -1.52 4.54
C ASP A 223 -5.83 -1.79 5.96
N ASP A 224 -5.34 -2.85 6.61
CA ASP A 224 -5.87 -3.38 7.87
C ASP A 224 -5.73 -2.46 9.09
N ILE A 225 -5.03 -1.33 8.95
CA ILE A 225 -4.99 -0.27 9.97
C ILE A 225 -5.64 1.03 9.49
N PHE A 226 -6.17 1.04 8.25
CA PHE A 226 -6.84 2.21 7.66
C PHE A 226 -5.97 3.47 7.73
N SER A 227 -4.70 3.32 7.38
CA SER A 227 -3.65 4.33 7.60
C SER A 227 -3.94 5.66 6.92
N SER A 228 -4.48 5.63 5.71
CA SER A 228 -4.83 6.83 4.94
C SER A 228 -6.16 7.45 5.37
N ASP A 229 -7.01 6.69 6.04
CA ASP A 229 -8.31 7.13 6.56
C ASP A 229 -8.21 7.84 7.91
N GLY A 230 -7.12 7.62 8.67
CA GLY A 230 -6.92 8.22 10.00
C GLY A 230 -6.34 7.29 11.06
N VAL A 231 -5.90 6.10 10.66
CA VAL A 231 -5.37 5.03 11.52
C VAL A 231 -6.46 4.47 12.48
N PHE A 232 -7.26 3.54 11.98
CA PHE A 232 -8.34 2.89 12.71
C PHE A 232 -8.10 1.38 12.82
N SER A 233 -7.29 0.95 13.79
CA SER A 233 -6.92 -0.45 13.97
C SER A 233 -7.73 -1.17 15.06
N ASP A 234 -8.60 -0.48 15.76
CA ASP A 234 -9.38 -0.98 16.89
C ASP A 234 -10.90 -0.89 16.64
N PRO A 235 -11.69 -1.77 17.27
CA PRO A 235 -11.29 -2.96 18.05
C PRO A 235 -10.76 -4.08 17.17
N GLU A 236 -9.95 -4.99 17.78
CA GLU A 236 -9.47 -6.18 17.07
C GLU A 236 -10.66 -7.01 16.52
N GLY A 237 -10.53 -7.53 15.30
CA GLY A 237 -11.50 -8.43 14.71
C GLY A 237 -12.74 -7.75 14.06
N PHE A 238 -12.89 -6.44 14.11
CA PHE A 238 -14.10 -5.78 13.61
C PHE A 238 -14.36 -5.98 12.12
N ILE A 239 -13.33 -6.19 11.29
CA ILE A 239 -13.48 -6.41 9.85
C ILE A 239 -14.03 -7.80 9.50
N LYS A 240 -14.06 -8.75 10.45
CA LYS A 240 -14.40 -10.14 10.16
C LYS A 240 -15.78 -10.28 9.51
N LYS A 241 -16.80 -9.59 10.04
CA LYS A 241 -18.15 -9.62 9.47
C LYS A 241 -18.19 -9.10 8.02
N ALA A 242 -17.40 -8.07 7.71
CA ALA A 242 -17.29 -7.55 6.35
C ALA A 242 -16.61 -8.56 5.40
N VAL A 243 -15.58 -9.28 5.86
CA VAL A 243 -14.95 -10.36 5.11
C VAL A 243 -15.93 -11.51 4.86
N ASP A 244 -16.75 -11.88 5.85
CA ASP A 244 -17.80 -12.90 5.68
C ASP A 244 -18.84 -12.47 4.61
N VAL A 245 -19.20 -11.19 4.58
CA VAL A 245 -20.07 -10.61 3.53
C VAL A 245 -19.42 -10.71 2.15
N VAL A 246 -18.15 -10.34 2.03
CA VAL A 246 -17.37 -10.44 0.77
C VAL A 246 -17.41 -11.86 0.22
N HIS A 247 -17.12 -12.85 1.05
CA HIS A 247 -17.13 -14.26 0.64
C HIS A 247 -18.55 -14.75 0.28
N LYS A 248 -19.59 -14.34 1.02
CA LYS A 248 -21.00 -14.64 0.71
C LYS A 248 -21.38 -14.19 -0.71
N HIS A 249 -20.87 -13.06 -1.17
CA HIS A 249 -21.09 -12.51 -2.51
C HIS A 249 -20.10 -13.00 -3.56
N GLY A 250 -19.25 -13.99 -3.24
CA GLY A 250 -18.31 -14.61 -4.18
C GLY A 250 -17.13 -13.72 -4.57
N GLY A 251 -16.88 -12.67 -3.81
CA GLY A 251 -15.69 -11.82 -3.94
C GLY A 251 -14.49 -12.32 -3.13
N VAL A 252 -13.39 -11.61 -3.22
CA VAL A 252 -12.16 -11.85 -2.46
C VAL A 252 -11.80 -10.68 -1.56
N TYR A 253 -11.22 -10.99 -0.41
CA TYR A 253 -10.64 -9.99 0.47
C TYR A 253 -9.15 -9.82 0.16
N ILE A 254 -8.75 -8.60 -0.22
CA ILE A 254 -7.36 -8.19 -0.47
C ILE A 254 -6.88 -7.35 0.70
N ALA A 255 -5.91 -7.87 1.45
CA ALA A 255 -5.24 -7.13 2.51
C ALA A 255 -4.05 -6.36 1.94
N ASP A 256 -4.11 -5.03 1.97
CA ASP A 256 -2.99 -4.16 1.63
C ASP A 256 -2.06 -4.01 2.84
N GLU A 257 -1.05 -4.87 2.90
CA GLU A 257 -0.03 -4.90 3.96
C GLU A 257 1.19 -4.01 3.61
N VAL A 258 1.08 -3.15 2.61
CA VAL A 258 2.15 -2.23 2.19
C VAL A 258 2.56 -1.28 3.33
N GLN A 259 1.64 -0.96 4.23
CA GLN A 259 1.92 -0.18 5.43
C GLN A 259 1.80 -1.00 6.74
N PRO A 260 0.76 -1.82 6.98
CA PRO A 260 0.60 -2.57 8.23
C PRO A 260 1.61 -3.69 8.43
N GLY A 261 2.14 -4.26 7.35
CA GLY A 261 3.00 -5.43 7.39
C GLY A 261 4.36 -5.25 8.05
N PHE A 262 5.06 -6.36 8.22
CA PHE A 262 6.42 -6.43 8.76
C PHE A 262 6.55 -5.90 10.20
N GLY A 263 5.57 -6.23 11.05
CA GLY A 263 5.66 -6.00 12.49
C GLY A 263 5.10 -4.65 12.98
N ARG A 264 4.55 -3.80 12.11
CA ARG A 264 4.05 -2.47 12.48
C ARG A 264 2.96 -2.49 13.56
N THR A 265 2.11 -3.50 13.54
CA THR A 265 0.99 -3.65 14.50
C THR A 265 1.36 -4.48 15.74
N GLY A 266 2.62 -4.93 15.87
CA GLY A 266 3.05 -5.91 16.87
C GLY A 266 2.80 -7.37 16.44
N LYS A 267 2.17 -7.58 15.28
CA LYS A 267 2.06 -8.86 14.57
C LYS A 267 2.84 -8.76 13.27
N MET A 268 3.30 -9.88 12.70
CA MET A 268 4.04 -9.86 11.43
C MET A 268 3.19 -9.22 10.31
N TRP A 269 1.90 -9.51 10.28
CA TRP A 269 0.93 -8.99 9.33
C TRP A 269 -0.24 -8.33 10.04
N GLY A 270 -0.77 -7.22 9.50
CA GLY A 270 -1.87 -6.45 10.07
C GLY A 270 -3.16 -7.27 10.17
N PHE A 271 -3.49 -8.07 9.15
CA PHE A 271 -4.68 -8.93 9.15
C PHE A 271 -4.73 -9.91 10.33
N GLN A 272 -3.57 -10.31 10.87
CA GLN A 272 -3.51 -11.19 12.04
C GLN A 272 -4.12 -10.57 13.29
N ARG A 273 -4.13 -9.22 13.37
CA ARG A 273 -4.79 -8.49 14.45
C ARG A 273 -6.30 -8.69 14.42
N HIS A 274 -6.87 -8.87 13.24
CA HIS A 274 -8.31 -9.06 13.07
C HIS A 274 -8.74 -10.52 13.07
N GLY A 275 -7.80 -11.47 13.13
CA GLY A 275 -8.11 -12.90 13.15
C GLY A 275 -8.79 -13.41 11.87
N VAL A 276 -8.50 -12.77 10.73
CA VAL A 276 -8.97 -13.16 9.40
C VAL A 276 -7.81 -13.66 8.56
N ILE A 277 -8.13 -14.48 7.55
CA ILE A 277 -7.15 -14.90 6.54
C ILE A 277 -7.57 -14.29 5.21
N PRO A 278 -6.77 -13.36 4.64
CA PRO A 278 -7.07 -12.79 3.34
C PRO A 278 -6.98 -13.82 2.21
N ASP A 279 -7.64 -13.52 1.09
CA ASP A 279 -7.48 -14.28 -0.15
C ASP A 279 -6.20 -13.87 -0.90
N ILE A 280 -5.89 -12.58 -0.82
CA ILE A 280 -4.68 -11.98 -1.41
C ILE A 280 -4.09 -11.00 -0.39
N VAL A 281 -2.77 -11.01 -0.28
CA VAL A 281 -2.00 -10.05 0.52
C VAL A 281 -1.03 -9.32 -0.39
N THR A 282 -1.00 -8.01 -0.32
CA THR A 282 0.00 -7.19 -1.02
C THR A 282 0.95 -6.56 -0.01
N MET A 283 2.21 -6.39 -0.38
CA MET A 283 3.24 -5.83 0.50
C MET A 283 4.24 -4.98 -0.27
N GLY A 284 4.95 -4.13 0.43
CA GLY A 284 5.93 -3.23 -0.16
C GLY A 284 6.72 -2.49 0.93
N LYS A 285 6.95 -1.21 0.76
CA LYS A 285 7.64 -0.29 1.69
C LYS A 285 8.69 -0.95 2.60
N PRO A 286 8.32 -1.53 3.80
CA PRO A 286 9.27 -2.13 4.74
C PRO A 286 9.97 -3.38 4.20
N MET A 287 9.39 -4.07 3.22
CA MET A 287 9.94 -5.31 2.64
C MET A 287 11.38 -5.15 2.16
N GLY A 288 11.69 -4.03 1.51
CA GLY A 288 13.03 -3.71 1.01
C GLY A 288 13.80 -2.72 1.88
N ASN A 289 13.22 -2.17 2.95
CA ASN A 289 13.81 -1.13 3.80
C ASN A 289 14.41 0.04 3.00
N GLY A 290 13.73 0.47 1.93
CA GLY A 290 14.17 1.53 1.01
C GLY A 290 14.65 1.02 -0.35
N TYR A 291 14.98 -0.26 -0.51
CA TYR A 291 15.18 -0.86 -1.82
C TYR A 291 13.82 -1.15 -2.49
N PRO A 292 13.65 -0.85 -3.79
CA PRO A 292 12.38 -1.08 -4.48
C PRO A 292 12.02 -2.57 -4.54
N MET A 293 11.18 -3.02 -3.62
CA MET A 293 10.80 -4.41 -3.46
C MET A 293 9.37 -4.52 -2.93
N SER A 294 8.57 -5.35 -3.55
CA SER A 294 7.19 -5.63 -3.15
C SER A 294 6.76 -7.03 -3.63
N ALA A 295 5.61 -7.49 -3.17
CA ALA A 295 5.07 -8.78 -3.59
C ALA A 295 3.55 -8.85 -3.37
N MET A 296 2.94 -9.79 -4.09
CA MET A 296 1.60 -10.29 -3.83
C MET A 296 1.72 -11.75 -3.37
N VAL A 297 1.06 -12.09 -2.26
CA VAL A 297 0.94 -13.47 -1.76
C VAL A 297 -0.51 -13.90 -1.82
N THR A 298 -0.77 -15.14 -2.25
CA THR A 298 -2.12 -15.67 -2.40
C THR A 298 -2.13 -17.19 -2.39
N ARG A 299 -3.28 -17.81 -2.69
CA ARG A 299 -3.43 -19.26 -2.84
C ARG A 299 -3.36 -19.67 -4.31
N ASN A 300 -3.20 -20.99 -4.53
CA ASN A 300 -2.93 -21.54 -5.86
C ASN A 300 -4.00 -21.19 -6.89
N GLU A 301 -5.28 -21.29 -6.53
CA GLU A 301 -6.40 -21.05 -7.46
C GLU A 301 -6.42 -19.61 -8.00
N ILE A 302 -6.03 -18.65 -7.16
CA ILE A 302 -6.00 -17.23 -7.53
C ILE A 302 -4.77 -16.92 -8.38
N ILE A 303 -3.58 -17.44 -8.02
CA ILE A 303 -2.38 -17.16 -8.81
C ILE A 303 -2.46 -17.84 -10.18
N ASP A 304 -3.12 -19.00 -10.29
CA ASP A 304 -3.33 -19.67 -11.55
C ASP A 304 -4.21 -18.86 -12.51
N ALA A 305 -5.10 -18.01 -11.99
CA ALA A 305 -5.88 -17.09 -12.83
C ALA A 305 -4.99 -16.10 -13.59
N LEU A 306 -3.81 -15.74 -13.07
CA LEU A 306 -2.85 -14.87 -13.76
C LEU A 306 -2.27 -15.50 -15.04
N LYS A 307 -2.30 -16.80 -15.20
CA LYS A 307 -1.88 -17.46 -16.46
C LYS A 307 -2.62 -16.92 -17.68
N GLN A 308 -3.87 -16.47 -17.47
CA GLN A 308 -4.69 -15.89 -18.54
C GLN A 308 -4.24 -14.48 -18.95
N THR A 309 -3.44 -13.81 -18.13
CA THR A 309 -3.02 -12.40 -18.34
C THR A 309 -1.70 -12.26 -19.07
N GLY A 310 -0.93 -13.34 -19.25
CA GLY A 310 0.43 -13.28 -19.77
C GLY A 310 1.38 -12.47 -18.88
N TYR A 311 1.18 -12.49 -17.57
CA TYR A 311 1.96 -11.69 -16.61
C TYR A 311 3.47 -11.95 -16.69
N PHE A 312 4.21 -10.86 -16.75
CA PHE A 312 5.67 -10.84 -16.63
C PHE A 312 6.12 -9.54 -15.94
N ASN A 313 7.09 -9.64 -15.05
CA ASN A 313 7.75 -8.49 -14.42
C ASN A 313 9.25 -8.63 -14.58
N THR A 314 9.92 -7.61 -15.15
CA THR A 314 11.36 -7.66 -15.42
C THR A 314 12.17 -7.63 -14.14
N PHE A 315 11.82 -6.75 -13.20
CA PHE A 315 12.62 -6.47 -12.01
C PHE A 315 12.08 -7.10 -10.72
N GLY A 316 10.82 -7.55 -10.72
CA GLY A 316 10.25 -8.21 -9.55
C GLY A 316 10.94 -9.55 -9.29
N GLY A 317 11.77 -9.64 -8.25
CA GLY A 317 12.52 -10.83 -7.90
C GLY A 317 13.86 -10.98 -8.63
N THR A 318 14.47 -9.87 -9.01
CA THR A 318 15.87 -9.85 -9.50
C THR A 318 16.87 -9.89 -8.36
#